data_42ff470b8bf2ede8d05d1faf6fc004f0
#
_entry.id   42ff470b8bf2ede8d05d1faf6fc004f0
#
_cell.length_a   1.000
_cell.length_b   1.000
_cell.length_c   1.000
_cell.angle_alpha   90.00
_cell.angle_beta   90.00
_cell.angle_gamma   90.00
#
_symmetry.space_group_name_H-M   'P 1'
#
loop_
_entity.id
_entity.type
_entity.pdbx_description
1 polymer ?
#
loop_
_entity_poly.entity_id
_entity_poly.type
_entity_poly.pdbx_seq_one_letter_code
_entity_poly.pdbx_strand_id
1 'polypeptide(L)'
;MLIVMNVQTPDDASIQTNWHEYYSEKRIAHQWLQVALLRDLQVHRVLEIGPYLGLVTAMAASAGYEVTTLDVKAHSNGTGAHRHIQADILKVDPGTIQEFDAILCCETLEHIHWDNLASVLARLAATGAPWLILSVPYEGFQFAFELYFNCQHWRRRSHFRKLRFLRRFKIKSDQEWEAHKWEIGYHGRSLKAFSQKLEKAGFRIKRREFTSGCRSVFLVCRNEKAKERL
;
A
#
# COMPACT_ATOMS: atom_id res chain seq x y z
N MET A 1 9.40 -29.61 29.16
CA MET A 1 9.89 -28.28 29.58
C MET A 1 9.59 -27.32 28.42
N LEU A 2 8.42 -26.68 28.45
CA LEU A 2 7.98 -25.73 27.42
C LEU A 2 8.73 -24.40 27.68
N ILE A 3 9.60 -24.03 26.76
CA ILE A 3 10.20 -22.70 26.74
C ILE A 3 9.10 -21.74 26.28
N VAL A 4 8.46 -21.05 27.22
CA VAL A 4 7.62 -19.90 26.93
C VAL A 4 8.57 -18.78 26.50
N MET A 5 8.71 -18.56 25.19
CA MET A 5 9.34 -17.35 24.70
C MET A 5 8.45 -16.18 25.15
N ASN A 6 9.02 -15.37 26.02
CA ASN A 6 8.41 -14.13 26.50
C ASN A 6 8.43 -13.14 25.32
N VAL A 7 7.39 -13.14 24.51
CA VAL A 7 7.16 -12.11 23.51
C VAL A 7 6.81 -10.85 24.30
N GLN A 8 7.78 -9.95 24.45
CA GLN A 8 7.52 -8.62 25.00
C GLN A 8 6.44 -7.97 24.14
N THR A 9 5.22 -7.89 24.63
CA THR A 9 4.19 -7.02 24.07
C THR A 9 4.75 -5.59 24.15
N PRO A 10 4.68 -4.81 23.05
CA PRO A 10 5.07 -3.40 23.09
C PRO A 10 4.28 -2.73 24.22
N ASP A 11 4.96 -1.89 25.00
CA ASP A 11 4.32 -1.08 26.03
C ASP A 11 3.20 -0.24 25.38
N ASP A 12 1.99 -0.26 25.96
CA ASP A 12 0.82 0.45 25.44
C ASP A 12 1.10 1.94 25.17
N ALA A 13 1.95 2.57 25.99
CA ALA A 13 2.39 3.94 25.80
C ALA A 13 3.21 4.12 24.52
N SER A 14 4.05 3.16 24.14
CA SER A 14 4.84 3.20 22.91
C SER A 14 3.95 3.01 21.67
N ILE A 15 2.93 2.18 21.77
CA ILE A 15 1.95 1.99 20.69
C ILE A 15 1.16 3.28 20.46
N GLN A 16 0.65 3.91 21.51
CA GLN A 16 -0.09 5.18 21.41
C GLN A 16 0.77 6.29 20.82
N THR A 17 2.00 6.44 21.28
CA THR A 17 2.95 7.43 20.77
C THR A 17 3.18 7.24 19.27
N ASN A 18 3.54 6.03 18.85
CA ASN A 18 3.76 5.71 17.44
C ASN A 18 2.52 5.96 16.58
N TRP A 19 1.34 5.64 17.11
CA TRP A 19 0.08 5.83 16.40
C TRP A 19 -0.20 7.32 16.15
N HIS A 20 -0.07 8.17 17.17
CA HIS A 20 -0.30 9.62 17.06
C HIS A 20 0.78 10.34 16.23
N GLU A 21 2.03 9.89 16.29
CA GLU A 21 3.09 10.44 15.46
C GLU A 21 2.94 10.09 13.98
N TYR A 22 2.47 8.88 13.71
CA TYR A 22 2.31 8.40 12.33
C TYR A 22 1.04 8.94 11.68
N TYR A 23 -0.11 8.85 12.34
CA TYR A 23 -1.39 9.21 11.75
C TYR A 23 -1.67 10.70 11.86
N SER A 24 -1.90 11.31 10.72
CA SER A 24 -2.39 12.67 10.56
C SER A 24 -3.66 12.66 9.69
N GLU A 25 -4.42 13.74 9.69
CA GLU A 25 -5.59 13.90 8.82
C GLU A 25 -5.30 13.47 7.37
N LYS A 26 -4.14 13.86 6.83
CA LYS A 26 -3.71 13.50 5.48
C LYS A 26 -3.49 12.01 5.31
N ARG A 27 -2.87 11.35 6.29
CA ARG A 27 -2.61 9.92 6.24
C ARG A 27 -3.87 9.10 6.43
N ILE A 28 -4.78 9.54 7.30
CA ILE A 28 -6.09 8.89 7.47
C ILE A 28 -6.89 8.96 6.16
N ALA A 29 -6.95 10.12 5.52
CA ALA A 29 -7.61 10.26 4.22
C ALA A 29 -6.97 9.37 3.13
N HIS A 30 -5.64 9.26 3.13
CA HIS A 30 -4.91 8.36 2.24
C HIS A 30 -5.24 6.89 2.50
N GLN A 31 -5.31 6.47 3.77
CA GLN A 31 -5.63 5.08 4.11
C GLN A 31 -7.11 4.75 3.90
N TRP A 32 -7.99 5.71 4.17
CA TRP A 32 -9.40 5.59 3.79
C TRP A 32 -9.58 5.32 2.29
N LEU A 33 -8.80 5.97 1.43
CA LEU A 33 -8.88 5.75 -0.01
C LEU A 33 -8.60 4.29 -0.38
N GLN A 34 -7.71 3.58 0.33
CA GLN A 34 -7.44 2.15 0.08
C GLN A 34 -8.71 1.32 0.25
N VAL A 35 -9.45 1.56 1.32
CA VAL A 35 -10.72 0.84 1.59
C VAL A 35 -11.83 1.31 0.63
N ALA A 36 -11.90 2.61 0.35
CA ALA A 36 -12.89 3.16 -0.56
C ALA A 36 -12.77 2.61 -1.98
N LEU A 37 -11.55 2.29 -2.43
CA LEU A 37 -11.32 1.68 -3.74
C LEU A 37 -11.79 0.22 -3.84
N LEU A 38 -11.97 -0.48 -2.73
CA LEU A 38 -12.54 -1.84 -2.71
C LEU A 38 -14.04 -1.85 -3.01
N ARG A 39 -14.76 -0.79 -2.64
CA ARG A 39 -16.24 -0.71 -2.71
C ARG A 39 -16.81 -1.12 -4.07
N ASP A 40 -16.16 -0.68 -5.14
CA ASP A 40 -16.68 -0.82 -6.51
C ASP A 40 -16.23 -2.15 -7.18
N LEU A 41 -15.52 -3.03 -6.44
CA LEU A 41 -14.88 -4.21 -7.02
C LEU A 41 -15.58 -5.54 -6.75
N GLN A 42 -16.69 -5.55 -5.99
CA GLN A 42 -17.43 -6.77 -5.62
C GLN A 42 -16.49 -7.86 -5.03
N VAL A 43 -15.69 -7.48 -4.05
CA VAL A 43 -14.73 -8.34 -3.37
C VAL A 43 -15.14 -8.59 -1.94
N HIS A 44 -14.72 -9.72 -1.37
CA HIS A 44 -14.97 -10.07 0.02
C HIS A 44 -13.68 -10.41 0.76
N ARG A 45 -12.83 -11.26 0.19
CA ARG A 45 -11.56 -11.69 0.79
C ARG A 45 -10.41 -10.82 0.28
N VAL A 46 -9.77 -10.13 1.21
CA VAL A 46 -8.72 -9.15 0.91
C VAL A 46 -7.40 -9.56 1.54
N LEU A 47 -6.33 -9.60 0.76
CA LEU A 47 -4.96 -9.74 1.26
C LEU A 47 -4.34 -8.34 1.37
N GLU A 48 -4.02 -7.90 2.57
CA GLU A 48 -3.28 -6.66 2.81
C GLU A 48 -1.80 -6.97 3.05
N ILE A 49 -0.93 -6.38 2.23
CA ILE A 49 0.53 -6.56 2.30
C ILE A 49 1.14 -5.32 2.92
N GLY A 50 1.89 -5.50 4.03
CA GLY A 50 2.52 -4.42 4.77
C GLY A 50 1.51 -3.57 5.57
N PRO A 51 0.72 -4.15 6.50
CA PRO A 51 -0.34 -3.45 7.23
C PRO A 51 0.17 -2.36 8.18
N TYR A 52 1.47 -2.33 8.46
CA TYR A 52 2.13 -1.41 9.39
C TYR A 52 1.43 -1.35 10.75
N LEU A 53 0.78 -0.22 11.11
CA LEU A 53 0.04 -0.06 12.37
C LEU A 53 -1.43 -0.53 12.29
N GLY A 54 -1.84 -1.13 11.18
CA GLY A 54 -3.10 -1.86 11.03
C GLY A 54 -4.38 -1.03 10.90
N LEU A 55 -4.30 0.28 10.66
CA LEU A 55 -5.52 1.10 10.49
C LEU A 55 -6.34 0.68 9.28
N VAL A 56 -5.70 0.35 8.15
CA VAL A 56 -6.40 -0.12 6.94
C VAL A 56 -7.05 -1.46 7.20
N THR A 57 -6.36 -2.39 7.85
CA THR A 57 -6.92 -3.67 8.31
C THR A 57 -8.20 -3.44 9.11
N ALA A 58 -8.15 -2.59 10.14
CA ALA A 58 -9.29 -2.31 11.02
C ALA A 58 -10.48 -1.68 10.26
N MET A 59 -10.21 -0.71 9.38
CA MET A 59 -11.25 -0.08 8.57
C MET A 59 -11.88 -1.06 7.57
N ALA A 60 -11.08 -1.88 6.89
CA ALA A 60 -11.58 -2.85 5.94
C ALA A 60 -12.41 -3.94 6.64
N ALA A 61 -11.94 -4.46 7.79
CA ALA A 61 -12.70 -5.41 8.58
C ALA A 61 -14.03 -4.81 9.07
N SER A 62 -14.02 -3.55 9.54
CA SER A 62 -15.24 -2.84 9.95
C SER A 62 -16.21 -2.59 8.78
N ALA A 63 -15.70 -2.53 7.56
CA ALA A 63 -16.51 -2.44 6.35
C ALA A 63 -17.05 -3.79 5.86
N GLY A 64 -16.77 -4.89 6.56
CA GLY A 64 -17.28 -6.23 6.27
C GLY A 64 -16.38 -7.08 5.35
N TYR A 65 -15.15 -6.66 5.07
CA TYR A 65 -14.19 -7.48 4.34
C TYR A 65 -13.51 -8.50 5.27
N GLU A 66 -13.27 -9.70 4.76
CA GLU A 66 -12.42 -10.69 5.41
C GLU A 66 -10.96 -10.37 5.06
N VAL A 67 -10.24 -9.81 6.01
CA VAL A 67 -8.87 -9.31 5.78
C VAL A 67 -7.85 -10.31 6.30
N THR A 68 -6.97 -10.78 5.42
CA THR A 68 -5.73 -11.45 5.78
C THR A 68 -4.57 -10.50 5.59
N THR A 69 -3.68 -10.40 6.56
CA THR A 69 -2.49 -9.56 6.46
C THR A 69 -1.25 -10.38 6.15
N LEU A 70 -0.29 -9.81 5.40
CA LEU A 70 1.02 -10.39 5.12
C LEU A 70 2.10 -9.36 5.43
N ASP A 71 3.05 -9.73 6.27
CA ASP A 71 4.21 -8.90 6.62
C ASP A 71 5.42 -9.78 6.97
N VAL A 72 6.62 -9.23 6.89
CA VAL A 72 7.85 -9.85 7.38
C VAL A 72 7.85 -9.96 8.91
N LYS A 73 7.11 -9.10 9.60
CA LYS A 73 6.93 -9.10 11.06
C LYS A 73 6.05 -10.27 11.49
N ALA A 74 6.30 -10.79 12.68
CA ALA A 74 5.64 -11.99 13.21
C ALA A 74 4.14 -11.81 13.53
N HIS A 75 3.66 -10.57 13.70
CA HIS A 75 2.26 -10.29 13.99
C HIS A 75 1.80 -9.02 13.31
N SER A 76 0.52 -8.99 12.99
CA SER A 76 -0.14 -7.77 12.54
C SER A 76 -0.63 -6.98 13.74
N ASN A 77 -0.38 -5.68 13.75
CA ASN A 77 -1.00 -4.76 14.71
C ASN A 77 -2.47 -4.45 14.36
N GLY A 78 -2.96 -5.00 13.24
CA GLY A 78 -4.29 -4.71 12.72
C GLY A 78 -5.40 -5.40 13.53
N THR A 79 -6.20 -4.63 14.25
CA THR A 79 -7.45 -5.10 14.83
C THR A 79 -8.41 -5.53 13.72
N GLY A 80 -8.96 -6.75 13.82
CA GLY A 80 -9.93 -7.27 12.87
C GLY A 80 -9.31 -8.08 11.72
N ALA A 81 -8.03 -8.34 11.71
CA ALA A 81 -7.45 -9.31 10.79
C ALA A 81 -8.00 -10.72 11.09
N HIS A 82 -8.55 -11.37 10.05
CA HIS A 82 -8.98 -12.77 10.13
C HIS A 82 -7.79 -13.72 10.32
N ARG A 83 -6.69 -13.43 9.62
CA ARG A 83 -5.44 -14.20 9.65
C ARG A 83 -4.24 -13.29 9.38
N HIS A 84 -3.09 -13.64 9.97
CA HIS A 84 -1.80 -13.04 9.65
C HIS A 84 -0.86 -14.08 9.04
N ILE A 85 -0.17 -13.72 7.96
CA ILE A 85 0.85 -14.53 7.31
C ILE A 85 2.19 -13.83 7.49
N GLN A 86 3.07 -14.43 8.27
CA GLN A 86 4.45 -13.95 8.34
C GLN A 86 5.23 -14.43 7.11
N ALA A 87 5.52 -13.54 6.17
CA ALA A 87 6.27 -13.87 4.98
C ALA A 87 6.92 -12.63 4.35
N ASP A 88 8.02 -12.88 3.65
CA ASP A 88 8.65 -11.92 2.77
C ASP A 88 8.03 -12.02 1.36
N ILE A 89 7.44 -10.93 0.88
CA ILE A 89 6.82 -10.88 -0.46
C ILE A 89 7.81 -11.20 -1.60
N LEU A 90 9.12 -11.04 -1.36
CA LEU A 90 10.15 -11.43 -2.30
C LEU A 90 10.30 -12.96 -2.42
N LYS A 91 9.88 -13.70 -1.41
CA LYS A 91 10.15 -15.15 -1.27
C LYS A 91 8.89 -16.00 -1.16
N VAL A 92 7.76 -15.39 -0.77
CA VAL A 92 6.51 -16.12 -0.53
C VAL A 92 6.10 -16.94 -1.76
N ASP A 93 5.69 -18.18 -1.52
CA ASP A 93 5.09 -18.99 -2.57
C ASP A 93 3.69 -18.46 -2.88
N PRO A 94 3.40 -18.08 -4.15
CA PRO A 94 2.05 -17.67 -4.56
C PRO A 94 0.96 -18.67 -4.20
N GLY A 95 1.28 -19.95 -4.09
CA GLY A 95 0.34 -21.01 -3.69
C GLY A 95 -0.18 -20.85 -2.26
N THR A 96 0.57 -20.20 -1.37
CA THR A 96 0.17 -19.96 0.04
C THR A 96 -0.70 -18.73 0.22
N ILE A 97 -0.80 -17.87 -0.80
CA ILE A 97 -1.56 -16.63 -0.81
C ILE A 97 -2.57 -16.60 -1.96
N GLN A 98 -3.18 -17.74 -2.24
CA GLN A 98 -4.32 -17.88 -3.16
C GLN A 98 -5.64 -17.58 -2.43
N GLU A 99 -6.75 -17.58 -3.18
CA GLU A 99 -8.11 -17.43 -2.68
C GLU A 99 -8.57 -16.01 -2.29
N PHE A 100 -7.78 -15.00 -2.54
CA PHE A 100 -8.19 -13.62 -2.34
C PHE A 100 -8.89 -13.05 -3.57
N ASP A 101 -9.84 -12.14 -3.34
CA ASP A 101 -10.54 -11.43 -4.40
C ASP A 101 -9.79 -10.15 -4.78
N ALA A 102 -9.10 -9.56 -3.79
CA ALA A 102 -8.26 -8.39 -3.99
C ALA A 102 -6.99 -8.45 -3.13
N ILE A 103 -5.93 -7.82 -3.65
CA ILE A 103 -4.70 -7.56 -2.91
C ILE A 103 -4.58 -6.04 -2.72
N LEU A 104 -4.38 -5.60 -1.48
CA LEU A 104 -3.93 -4.26 -1.12
C LEU A 104 -2.42 -4.30 -0.91
N CYS A 105 -1.66 -3.54 -1.70
CA CYS A 105 -0.20 -3.41 -1.57
C CYS A 105 0.17 -1.94 -1.66
N CYS A 106 -0.15 -1.18 -0.61
CA CYS A 106 -0.07 0.27 -0.61
C CYS A 106 1.10 0.76 0.22
N GLU A 107 1.88 1.71 -0.33
CA GLU A 107 3.08 2.27 0.31
C GLU A 107 4.04 1.16 0.82
N THR A 108 4.22 0.12 0.01
CA THR A 108 5.02 -1.06 0.35
C THR A 108 6.11 -1.32 -0.69
N LEU A 109 5.78 -1.20 -1.98
CA LEU A 109 6.70 -1.57 -3.06
C LEU A 109 7.92 -0.67 -3.15
N GLU A 110 7.86 0.57 -2.69
CA GLU A 110 8.98 1.51 -2.63
C GLU A 110 10.08 1.09 -1.65
N HIS A 111 9.78 0.18 -0.71
CA HIS A 111 10.76 -0.41 0.19
C HIS A 111 11.54 -1.57 -0.44
N ILE A 112 11.11 -2.03 -1.60
CA ILE A 112 11.74 -3.10 -2.38
C ILE A 112 12.59 -2.47 -3.47
N HIS A 113 13.78 -3.04 -3.76
CA HIS A 113 14.60 -2.56 -4.88
C HIS A 113 13.85 -2.60 -6.20
N TRP A 114 14.00 -1.55 -7.01
CA TRP A 114 13.34 -1.42 -8.32
C TRP A 114 13.54 -2.63 -9.25
N ASP A 115 14.70 -3.26 -9.17
CA ASP A 115 15.05 -4.39 -10.03
C ASP A 115 14.29 -5.66 -9.63
N ASN A 116 13.90 -5.78 -8.36
CA ASN A 116 13.11 -6.89 -7.84
C ASN A 116 11.60 -6.75 -8.10
N LEU A 117 11.13 -5.57 -8.51
CA LEU A 117 9.69 -5.33 -8.70
C LEU A 117 9.06 -6.27 -9.73
N ALA A 118 9.78 -6.62 -10.80
CA ALA A 118 9.25 -7.54 -11.82
C ALA A 118 8.93 -8.92 -11.23
N SER A 119 9.81 -9.42 -10.35
CA SER A 119 9.61 -10.69 -9.64
C SER A 119 8.44 -10.62 -8.67
N VAL A 120 8.35 -9.55 -7.87
CA VAL A 120 7.24 -9.35 -6.91
C VAL A 120 5.91 -9.25 -7.65
N LEU A 121 5.81 -8.43 -8.67
CA LEU A 121 4.57 -8.27 -9.46
C LEU A 121 4.15 -9.57 -10.15
N ALA A 122 5.11 -10.37 -10.63
CA ALA A 122 4.83 -11.69 -11.20
C ALA A 122 4.27 -12.65 -10.15
N ARG A 123 4.79 -12.62 -8.90
CA ARG A 123 4.25 -13.41 -7.78
C ARG A 123 2.83 -12.97 -7.43
N LEU A 124 2.58 -11.67 -7.32
CA LEU A 124 1.24 -11.15 -7.08
C LEU A 124 0.25 -11.56 -8.17
N ALA A 125 0.67 -11.54 -9.43
CA ALA A 125 -0.18 -12.02 -10.54
C ALA A 125 -0.45 -13.52 -10.45
N ALA A 126 0.54 -14.31 -10.01
CA ALA A 126 0.44 -15.76 -9.88
C ALA A 126 -0.48 -16.22 -8.73
N THR A 127 -0.84 -15.34 -7.79
CA THR A 127 -1.84 -15.65 -6.76
C THR A 127 -3.23 -15.93 -7.34
N GLY A 128 -3.49 -15.43 -8.55
CA GLY A 128 -4.80 -15.52 -9.18
C GLY A 128 -5.84 -14.54 -8.62
N ALA A 129 -5.48 -13.66 -7.69
CA ALA A 129 -6.38 -12.61 -7.22
C ALA A 129 -6.80 -11.70 -8.38
N PRO A 130 -8.10 -11.48 -8.61
CA PRO A 130 -8.60 -10.68 -9.73
C PRO A 130 -8.18 -9.22 -9.68
N TRP A 131 -8.01 -8.65 -8.49
CA TRP A 131 -7.72 -7.25 -8.32
C TRP A 131 -6.45 -7.01 -7.51
N LEU A 132 -5.68 -6.02 -7.93
CA LEU A 132 -4.56 -5.46 -7.20
C LEU A 132 -4.79 -3.95 -7.06
N ILE A 133 -4.89 -3.48 -5.82
CA ILE A 133 -4.85 -2.06 -5.49
C ILE A 133 -3.49 -1.79 -4.88
N LEU A 134 -2.75 -0.88 -5.46
CA LEU A 134 -1.44 -0.49 -4.93
C LEU A 134 -1.29 1.02 -4.93
N SER A 135 -0.48 1.53 -4.01
CA SER A 135 -0.02 2.90 -4.04
C SER A 135 1.48 2.98 -3.84
N VAL A 136 2.07 4.01 -4.41
CA VAL A 136 3.49 4.34 -4.25
C VAL A 136 3.68 5.86 -4.22
N PRO A 137 4.73 6.36 -3.57
CA PRO A 137 5.03 7.79 -3.56
C PRO A 137 5.20 8.36 -4.96
N TYR A 138 4.64 9.55 -5.17
CA TYR A 138 4.65 10.24 -6.44
C TYR A 138 5.27 11.64 -6.30
N GLU A 139 6.45 11.85 -6.87
CA GLU A 139 7.19 13.12 -6.91
C GLU A 139 6.98 13.90 -8.23
N GLY A 140 5.88 13.63 -8.94
CA GLY A 140 5.49 14.40 -10.12
C GLY A 140 4.95 15.79 -9.77
N PHE A 141 4.74 16.62 -10.80
CA PHE A 141 4.08 17.91 -10.63
C PHE A 141 2.63 17.71 -10.22
N GLN A 142 2.24 18.36 -9.12
CA GLN A 142 0.86 18.41 -8.64
C GLN A 142 0.51 19.83 -8.23
N PHE A 143 -0.67 20.26 -8.61
CA PHE A 143 -1.26 21.51 -8.16
C PHE A 143 -2.69 21.25 -7.66
N ALA A 144 -3.00 21.71 -6.46
CA ALA A 144 -4.35 21.68 -5.91
C ALA A 144 -4.67 23.03 -5.28
N PHE A 145 -5.85 23.51 -5.52
CA PHE A 145 -6.40 24.72 -4.93
C PHE A 145 -7.76 24.43 -4.32
N GLU A 146 -7.93 24.73 -3.03
CA GLU A 146 -9.17 24.57 -2.29
C GLU A 146 -9.58 25.90 -1.69
N LEU A 147 -10.79 26.35 -1.94
CA LEU A 147 -11.40 27.51 -1.33
C LEU A 147 -12.60 27.06 -0.51
N TYR A 148 -12.55 27.29 0.78
CA TYR A 148 -13.68 27.08 1.68
C TYR A 148 -14.13 28.44 2.23
N PHE A 149 -15.41 28.70 2.12
CA PHE A 149 -16.04 29.91 2.63
C PHE A 149 -17.34 29.57 3.34
N ASN A 150 -17.54 30.14 4.53
CA ASN A 150 -18.83 30.23 5.18
C ASN A 150 -18.98 31.63 5.81
N CYS A 151 -20.16 31.96 6.35
CA CYS A 151 -20.46 33.30 6.86
C CYS A 151 -19.55 33.74 8.04
N GLN A 152 -18.85 32.83 8.69
CA GLN A 152 -18.04 33.09 9.88
C GLN A 152 -16.56 32.76 9.67
N HIS A 153 -16.24 31.98 8.66
CA HIS A 153 -14.87 31.49 8.47
C HIS A 153 -14.51 31.34 6.99
N TRP A 154 -13.33 31.83 6.67
CA TRP A 154 -12.74 31.70 5.35
C TRP A 154 -11.43 30.92 5.42
N ARG A 155 -11.29 29.90 4.59
CA ARG A 155 -10.10 29.08 4.53
C ARG A 155 -9.65 28.88 3.09
N ARG A 156 -8.39 29.13 2.86
CA ARG A 156 -7.73 28.92 1.56
C ARG A 156 -6.60 27.89 1.72
N ARG A 157 -6.59 26.88 0.87
CA ARG A 157 -5.47 25.93 0.74
C ARG A 157 -4.95 25.93 -0.69
N SER A 158 -3.64 26.04 -0.86
CA SER A 158 -2.98 25.83 -2.14
C SER A 158 -1.81 24.88 -1.94
N HIS A 159 -1.72 23.86 -2.78
CA HIS A 159 -0.63 22.92 -2.76
C HIS A 159 0.06 22.95 -4.12
N PHE A 160 1.30 23.41 -4.13
CA PHE A 160 2.16 23.38 -5.30
C PHE A 160 3.35 22.48 -5.03
N ARG A 161 3.60 21.52 -5.91
CA ARG A 161 4.79 20.67 -5.86
C ARG A 161 5.57 20.79 -7.13
N LYS A 162 6.84 21.14 -6.98
CA LYS A 162 7.77 21.22 -8.08
C LYS A 162 8.20 19.81 -8.49
N LEU A 163 8.24 19.57 -9.79
CA LEU A 163 8.80 18.36 -10.37
C LEU A 163 10.30 18.24 -10.03
N ARG A 164 10.73 17.06 -9.58
CA ARG A 164 12.11 16.79 -9.21
C ARG A 164 12.74 15.76 -10.13
N PHE A 165 12.92 16.09 -11.39
CA PHE A 165 13.49 15.17 -12.38
C PHE A 165 14.94 14.75 -12.15
N LEU A 166 15.70 15.54 -11.41
CA LEU A 166 17.14 15.36 -11.26
C LEU A 166 17.55 14.85 -9.87
N ARG A 167 16.59 14.41 -9.06
CA ARG A 167 16.91 13.86 -7.76
C ARG A 167 17.67 12.54 -7.93
N ARG A 168 18.93 12.53 -7.55
CA ARG A 168 19.71 11.30 -7.52
C ARG A 168 19.22 10.42 -6.40
N PHE A 169 18.80 9.25 -6.76
CA PHE A 169 18.39 8.22 -5.83
C PHE A 169 19.62 7.56 -5.21
N LYS A 170 19.71 7.56 -3.88
CA LYS A 170 20.73 6.82 -3.14
C LYS A 170 20.11 5.50 -2.70
N ILE A 171 20.59 4.39 -3.25
CA ILE A 171 20.18 3.05 -2.83
C ILE A 171 20.60 2.87 -1.38
N LYS A 172 19.66 2.52 -0.52
CA LYS A 172 19.91 2.14 0.87
C LYS A 172 20.12 0.62 0.94
N SER A 173 20.72 0.15 2.04
CA SER A 173 20.94 -1.28 2.21
C SER A 173 19.63 -2.06 2.29
N ASP A 174 19.64 -3.34 1.91
CA ASP A 174 18.45 -4.20 1.93
C ASP A 174 17.89 -4.40 3.35
N GLN A 175 18.68 -4.15 4.38
CA GLN A 175 18.26 -4.26 5.79
C GLN A 175 17.44 -3.04 6.27
N GLU A 176 17.44 -1.93 5.53
CA GLU A 176 16.67 -0.73 5.87
C GLU A 176 15.28 -0.77 5.25
N TRP A 177 14.41 -1.63 5.73
CA TRP A 177 13.03 -1.77 5.23
C TRP A 177 12.17 -0.51 5.38
N GLU A 178 12.46 0.32 6.36
CA GLU A 178 11.70 1.56 6.61
C GLU A 178 12.02 2.69 5.63
N ALA A 179 13.04 2.52 4.80
CA ALA A 179 13.49 3.54 3.89
C ALA A 179 13.04 3.31 2.46
N HIS A 180 12.46 4.33 1.83
CA HIS A 180 12.14 4.28 0.41
C HIS A 180 13.41 4.11 -0.42
N LYS A 181 13.42 3.10 -1.27
CA LYS A 181 14.51 2.81 -2.20
C LYS A 181 14.34 3.52 -3.53
N TRP A 182 13.11 3.92 -3.84
CA TRP A 182 12.74 4.70 -5.02
C TRP A 182 11.39 5.39 -4.81
N GLU A 183 11.08 6.36 -5.64
CA GLU A 183 9.76 6.99 -5.74
C GLU A 183 9.46 7.29 -7.21
N ILE A 184 8.20 7.35 -7.60
CA ILE A 184 7.83 7.80 -8.95
C ILE A 184 8.24 9.26 -9.13
N GLY A 185 8.94 9.56 -10.25
CA GLY A 185 9.48 10.89 -10.54
C GLY A 185 11.00 10.98 -10.35
N TYR A 186 11.65 9.98 -9.78
CA TYR A 186 13.11 9.86 -9.77
C TYR A 186 13.62 9.46 -11.15
N HIS A 187 14.88 9.77 -11.44
CA HIS A 187 15.50 9.43 -12.72
C HIS A 187 15.36 7.92 -13.02
N GLY A 188 14.83 7.58 -14.21
CA GLY A 188 14.54 6.20 -14.61
C GLY A 188 13.35 5.55 -13.90
N ARG A 189 12.64 6.25 -13.02
CA ARG A 189 11.51 5.74 -12.22
C ARG A 189 10.24 6.55 -12.52
N SER A 190 9.89 6.65 -13.80
CA SER A 190 8.66 7.35 -14.21
C SER A 190 7.42 6.49 -13.97
N LEU A 191 6.25 7.14 -13.87
CA LEU A 191 4.96 6.44 -13.80
C LEU A 191 4.75 5.53 -15.02
N LYS A 192 5.22 5.95 -16.21
CA LYS A 192 5.19 5.13 -17.43
C LYS A 192 6.02 3.86 -17.26
N ALA A 193 7.25 3.97 -16.75
CA ALA A 193 8.12 2.80 -16.54
C ALA A 193 7.52 1.82 -15.50
N PHE A 194 6.91 2.35 -14.44
CA PHE A 194 6.21 1.53 -13.44
C PHE A 194 4.97 0.85 -14.03
N SER A 195 4.13 1.59 -14.78
CA SER A 195 2.98 1.01 -15.48
C SER A 195 3.37 -0.12 -16.42
N GLN A 196 4.46 0.03 -17.17
CA GLN A 196 4.98 -1.03 -18.04
C GLN A 196 5.43 -2.29 -17.29
N LYS A 197 5.97 -2.15 -16.06
CA LYS A 197 6.27 -3.32 -15.22
C LYS A 197 5.00 -4.06 -14.78
N LEU A 198 3.93 -3.33 -14.43
CA LEU A 198 2.62 -3.90 -14.11
C LEU A 198 2.02 -4.65 -15.31
N GLU A 199 2.01 -4.03 -16.48
CA GLU A 199 1.49 -4.62 -17.72
C GLU A 199 2.26 -5.89 -18.11
N LYS A 200 3.60 -5.88 -18.04
CA LYS A 200 4.44 -7.06 -18.28
C LYS A 200 4.18 -8.20 -17.29
N ALA A 201 3.79 -7.89 -16.05
CA ALA A 201 3.41 -8.89 -15.06
C ALA A 201 2.02 -9.50 -15.32
N GLY A 202 1.19 -8.87 -16.15
CA GLY A 202 -0.17 -9.29 -16.48
C GLY A 202 -1.27 -8.48 -15.80
N PHE A 203 -0.94 -7.29 -15.31
CA PHE A 203 -1.92 -6.37 -14.72
C PHE A 203 -2.32 -5.28 -15.70
N ARG A 204 -3.62 -5.08 -15.90
CA ARG A 204 -4.17 -3.94 -16.63
C ARG A 204 -4.64 -2.87 -15.66
N ILE A 205 -4.11 -1.66 -15.77
CA ILE A 205 -4.52 -0.53 -14.96
C ILE A 205 -5.90 -0.06 -15.40
N LYS A 206 -6.87 -0.12 -14.48
CA LYS A 206 -8.27 0.30 -14.69
C LYS A 206 -8.53 1.72 -14.19
N ARG A 207 -7.88 2.11 -13.11
CA ARG A 207 -8.09 3.43 -12.48
C ARG A 207 -6.78 3.95 -11.91
N ARG A 208 -6.62 5.28 -11.93
CA ARG A 208 -5.50 6.01 -11.31
C ARG A 208 -6.08 7.12 -10.46
N GLU A 209 -5.62 7.22 -9.22
CA GLU A 209 -5.97 8.29 -8.30
C GLU A 209 -4.72 8.94 -7.75
N PHE A 210 -4.72 10.26 -7.65
CA PHE A 210 -3.61 11.01 -7.07
C PHE A 210 -4.07 11.67 -5.79
N THR A 211 -3.27 11.54 -4.72
CA THR A 211 -3.59 12.19 -3.46
C THR A 211 -2.89 13.53 -3.34
N SER A 212 -3.64 14.59 -3.05
CA SER A 212 -3.08 15.93 -2.88
C SER A 212 -2.35 16.10 -1.54
N GLY A 213 -2.83 15.43 -0.51
CA GLY A 213 -2.28 15.52 0.84
C GLY A 213 -1.03 14.66 1.05
N CYS A 214 -1.12 13.39 0.72
CA CYS A 214 -0.01 12.45 0.65
C CYS A 214 0.44 12.34 -0.80
N ARG A 215 1.73 12.38 -1.06
CA ARG A 215 2.33 12.36 -2.40
C ARG A 215 2.28 10.98 -3.02
N SER A 216 1.12 10.44 -3.27
CA SER A 216 1.00 9.08 -3.78
C SER A 216 0.12 9.00 -5.00
N VAL A 217 0.39 8.02 -5.84
CA VAL A 217 -0.49 7.56 -6.89
C VAL A 217 -1.02 6.19 -6.53
N PHE A 218 -2.34 6.06 -6.57
CA PHE A 218 -3.04 4.78 -6.47
C PHE A 218 -3.31 4.22 -7.85
N LEU A 219 -3.12 2.92 -7.99
CA LEU A 219 -3.44 2.17 -9.20
C LEU A 219 -4.36 1.02 -8.83
N VAL A 220 -5.54 0.98 -9.44
CA VAL A 220 -6.46 -0.16 -9.39
C VAL A 220 -6.23 -0.99 -10.65
N CYS A 221 -5.76 -2.20 -10.47
CA CYS A 221 -5.33 -3.06 -11.56
C CYS A 221 -6.15 -4.35 -11.62
N ARG A 222 -6.58 -4.73 -12.82
CA ARG A 222 -7.16 -6.05 -13.10
C ARG A 222 -6.03 -7.02 -13.44
N ASN A 223 -6.02 -8.16 -12.80
CA ASN A 223 -5.12 -9.27 -13.13
C ASN A 223 -5.71 -10.05 -14.31
N GLU A 224 -5.06 -9.98 -15.47
CA GLU A 224 -5.52 -10.67 -16.69
C GLU A 224 -5.22 -12.16 -16.69
N LYS A 225 -4.39 -12.63 -15.74
CA LYS A 225 -4.11 -14.04 -15.52
C LYS A 225 -5.08 -14.71 -14.54
N ALA A 226 -5.90 -13.91 -13.85
CA ALA A 226 -6.91 -14.44 -12.94
C ALA A 226 -7.98 -15.20 -13.74
N LYS A 227 -8.27 -16.44 -13.32
CA LYS A 227 -9.39 -17.19 -13.85
C LYS A 227 -10.69 -16.49 -13.44
N GLU A 228 -11.65 -16.39 -14.36
CA GLU A 228 -12.97 -15.96 -13.96
C GLU A 228 -13.52 -17.00 -12.97
N ARG A 229 -13.78 -16.55 -11.76
CA ARG A 229 -14.48 -17.38 -10.78
C ARG A 229 -15.96 -17.27 -11.11
N LEU A 230 -16.53 -18.37 -11.60
CA LEU A 230 -17.95 -18.56 -11.85
C LEU A 230 -18.73 -18.57 -10.53
#